data_c0241c9db5638b1c6cfe47d6c2508bf1
#
_entry.id   c0241c9db5638b1c6cfe47d6c2508bf1
#
_cell.length_a   1.000
_cell.length_b   1.000
_cell.length_c   1.000
_cell.angle_alpha   90.00
_cell.angle_beta   90.00
_cell.angle_gamma   90.00
#
_symmetry.space_group_name_H-M   'P 1'
#
loop_
_entity.id
_entity.type
_entity.pdbx_description
1 polymer ?
#
loop_
_entity_poly.entity_id
_entity_poly.type
_entity_poly.pdbx_seq_one_letter_code
_entity_poly.pdbx_strand_id
1 'polypeptide(L)'
;MNCPGCGGHNSKVLESRIADARDAMRRRRECLDCAARFTTYERIEQPTLWVTKRDGRQEQFNADKLLRGLEIACSKREIAAEQLEQLVGQVEADLRDGGRKEVASDQVGELALAGLVNIDEAAAIRFASVIERAESLAGFRDVLDRMAAAVQEGNGERGTEMGALARAREAVAV
;
A
#
# COMPACT_ATOMS: atom_id res chain seq x y z
N MET A 1 -10.70 28.90 -0.27
CA MET A 1 -11.30 28.01 0.77
C MET A 1 -12.27 28.85 1.57
N ASN A 2 -13.49 28.37 1.78
CA ASN A 2 -14.57 29.16 2.38
C ASN A 2 -14.66 28.89 3.87
N CYS A 3 -14.90 29.94 4.65
CA CYS A 3 -15.17 29.80 6.08
C CYS A 3 -16.49 29.06 6.30
N PRO A 4 -16.53 28.01 7.15
CA PRO A 4 -17.77 27.28 7.39
C PRO A 4 -18.81 28.09 8.18
N GLY A 5 -18.40 29.19 8.84
CA GLY A 5 -19.30 30.04 9.61
C GLY A 5 -19.96 31.17 8.83
N CYS A 6 -19.26 31.84 7.91
CA CYS A 6 -19.77 33.00 7.19
C CYS A 6 -19.61 32.91 5.66
N GLY A 7 -18.98 31.89 5.13
CA GLY A 7 -18.70 31.74 3.70
C GLY A 7 -17.56 32.63 3.19
N GLY A 8 -16.96 33.48 4.02
CA GLY A 8 -15.86 34.37 3.64
C GLY A 8 -14.61 33.60 3.18
N HIS A 9 -13.85 34.22 2.27
CA HIS A 9 -12.68 33.58 1.64
C HIS A 9 -11.37 33.87 2.37
N ASN A 10 -11.34 34.84 3.27
CA ASN A 10 -10.14 35.33 3.94
C ASN A 10 -9.91 34.62 5.27
N SER A 11 -8.81 33.91 5.38
CA SER A 11 -8.42 33.25 6.62
C SER A 11 -6.91 33.29 6.80
N LYS A 12 -6.45 33.38 8.04
CA LYS A 12 -5.03 33.20 8.42
C LYS A 12 -4.84 31.83 9.05
N VAL A 13 -3.64 31.27 8.86
CA VAL A 13 -3.21 30.04 9.51
C VAL A 13 -2.65 30.40 10.88
N LEU A 14 -3.17 29.79 11.93
CA LEU A 14 -2.68 29.95 13.29
C LEU A 14 -1.62 28.92 13.64
N GLU A 15 -1.80 27.70 13.13
CA GLU A 15 -0.95 26.57 13.43
C GLU A 15 -0.97 25.57 12.28
N SER A 16 0.20 24.92 12.03
CA SER A 16 0.35 23.82 11.08
C SER A 16 1.05 22.66 11.75
N ARG A 17 0.50 21.45 11.64
CA ARG A 17 1.10 20.21 12.15
C ARG A 17 0.92 19.10 11.13
N ILE A 18 1.87 18.18 11.07
CA ILE A 18 1.70 16.93 10.33
C ILE A 18 0.59 16.14 11.02
N ALA A 19 -0.39 15.67 10.27
CA ALA A 19 -1.41 14.75 10.80
C ALA A 19 -0.81 13.36 11.04
N ASP A 20 -1.40 12.59 11.96
CA ASP A 20 -0.87 11.30 12.39
C ASP A 20 -0.68 10.28 11.25
N ALA A 21 -1.43 10.44 10.17
CA ALA A 21 -1.33 9.60 8.96
C ALA A 21 -0.21 10.02 7.98
N ARG A 22 0.70 10.94 8.33
CA ARG A 22 1.84 11.45 7.56
C ARG A 22 1.53 12.09 6.19
N ASP A 23 0.36 11.80 5.60
CA ASP A 23 0.00 12.23 4.24
C ASP A 23 -0.80 13.51 4.21
N ALA A 24 -1.02 14.16 5.37
CA ALA A 24 -1.81 15.35 5.48
C ALA A 24 -1.16 16.39 6.40
N MET A 25 -1.29 17.64 6.00
CA MET A 25 -0.97 18.79 6.83
C MET A 25 -2.26 19.28 7.49
N ARG A 26 -2.37 19.16 8.81
CA ARG A 26 -3.47 19.75 9.58
C ARG A 26 -3.16 21.21 9.86
N ARG A 27 -4.07 22.11 9.44
CA ARG A 27 -3.94 23.54 9.71
C ARG A 27 -5.12 24.06 10.50
N ARG A 28 -4.83 24.75 11.60
CA ARG A 28 -5.83 25.52 12.34
C ARG A 28 -5.89 26.93 11.77
N ARG A 29 -7.07 27.35 11.37
CA ARG A 29 -7.31 28.64 10.70
C ARG A 29 -8.26 29.50 11.50
N GLU A 30 -8.17 30.81 11.31
CA GLU A 30 -9.11 31.81 11.81
C GLU A 30 -9.58 32.68 10.65
N CYS A 31 -10.90 32.78 10.51
CA CYS A 31 -11.50 33.65 9.53
C CYS A 31 -11.26 35.11 9.88
N LEU A 32 -10.86 35.92 8.91
CA LEU A 32 -10.63 37.35 9.15
C LEU A 32 -11.92 38.15 9.17
N ASP A 33 -13.02 37.61 8.60
CA ASP A 33 -14.30 38.31 8.49
C ASP A 33 -15.18 38.10 9.74
N CYS A 34 -15.19 36.87 10.32
CA CYS A 34 -16.05 36.53 11.44
C CYS A 34 -15.33 35.95 12.68
N ALA A 35 -14.02 35.90 12.64
CA ALA A 35 -13.17 35.35 13.70
C ALA A 35 -13.43 33.86 14.05
N ALA A 36 -14.26 33.15 13.30
CA ALA A 36 -14.50 31.72 13.51
C ALA A 36 -13.22 30.93 13.27
N ARG A 37 -12.94 29.97 14.18
CA ARG A 37 -11.79 29.08 14.06
C ARG A 37 -12.24 27.73 13.51
N PHE A 38 -11.51 27.22 12.51
CA PHE A 38 -11.77 25.94 11.89
C PHE A 38 -10.47 25.22 11.54
N THR A 39 -10.57 23.92 11.35
CA THR A 39 -9.44 23.08 10.98
C THR A 39 -9.59 22.63 9.54
N THR A 40 -8.48 22.62 8.81
CA THR A 40 -8.40 22.08 7.45
C THR A 40 -7.29 21.05 7.38
N TYR A 41 -7.46 20.10 6.45
CA TYR A 41 -6.45 19.13 6.10
C TYR A 41 -6.06 19.33 4.64
N GLU A 42 -4.78 19.55 4.40
CA GLU A 42 -4.23 19.56 3.05
C GLU A 42 -3.60 18.21 2.80
N ARG A 43 -4.03 17.54 1.77
CA ARG A 43 -3.48 16.26 1.32
C ARG A 43 -2.92 16.44 -0.08
N ILE A 44 -1.83 15.72 -0.38
CA ILE A 44 -1.33 15.64 -1.75
C ILE A 44 -2.37 14.84 -2.54
N GLU A 45 -2.95 15.43 -3.57
CA GLU A 45 -3.82 14.72 -4.50
C GLU A 45 -2.95 13.81 -5.36
N GLN A 46 -3.10 12.51 -5.14
CA GLN A 46 -2.41 11.53 -5.98
C GLN A 46 -3.20 11.32 -7.27
N PRO A 47 -2.53 11.23 -8.42
CA PRO A 47 -3.20 10.94 -9.67
C PRO A 47 -3.92 9.60 -9.60
N THR A 48 -5.09 9.50 -10.23
CA THR A 48 -5.84 8.25 -10.31
C THR A 48 -4.99 7.17 -10.97
N LEU A 49 -4.84 6.02 -10.31
CA LEU A 49 -4.19 4.85 -10.84
C LEU A 49 -5.24 3.96 -11.53
N TRP A 50 -5.05 3.70 -12.80
CA TRP A 50 -5.93 2.84 -13.60
C TRP A 50 -5.37 1.43 -13.68
N VAL A 51 -6.25 0.46 -13.54
CA VAL A 51 -5.92 -0.97 -13.69
C VAL A 51 -6.58 -1.50 -14.95
N THR A 52 -5.76 -1.95 -15.91
CA THR A 52 -6.22 -2.57 -17.14
C THR A 52 -6.37 -4.07 -16.94
N LYS A 53 -7.58 -4.58 -17.12
CA LYS A 53 -7.91 -6.01 -17.05
C LYS A 53 -7.44 -6.74 -18.29
N ARG A 54 -7.33 -8.07 -18.21
CA ARG A 54 -6.97 -8.96 -19.36
C ARG A 54 -7.92 -8.81 -20.55
N ASP A 55 -9.19 -8.43 -20.32
CA ASP A 55 -10.18 -8.18 -21.35
C ASP A 55 -10.14 -6.73 -21.92
N GLY A 56 -9.16 -5.94 -21.51
CA GLY A 56 -8.97 -4.56 -21.97
C GLY A 56 -9.80 -3.52 -21.20
N ARG A 57 -10.69 -3.92 -20.28
CA ARG A 57 -11.45 -2.97 -19.46
C ARG A 57 -10.53 -2.28 -18.48
N GLN A 58 -10.77 -1.00 -18.26
CA GLN A 58 -10.07 -0.22 -17.25
C GLN A 58 -10.98 0.04 -16.03
N GLU A 59 -10.43 -0.10 -14.85
CA GLU A 59 -11.05 0.29 -13.60
C GLU A 59 -10.04 1.06 -12.74
N GLN A 60 -10.53 1.90 -11.84
CA GLN A 60 -9.64 2.54 -10.87
C GLN A 60 -9.08 1.50 -9.90
N PHE A 61 -7.81 1.66 -9.53
CA PHE A 61 -7.24 0.87 -8.43
C PHE A 61 -8.07 1.09 -7.16
N ASN A 62 -8.43 0.00 -6.53
CA ASN A 62 -9.23 0.01 -5.32
C ASN A 62 -8.54 -0.84 -4.25
N ALA A 63 -7.95 -0.14 -3.27
CA ALA A 63 -7.24 -0.75 -2.16
C ALA A 63 -8.16 -1.68 -1.33
N ASP A 64 -9.43 -1.28 -1.09
CA ASP A 64 -10.38 -2.09 -0.34
C ASP A 64 -10.72 -3.40 -1.07
N LYS A 65 -10.74 -3.38 -2.40
CA LYS A 65 -10.97 -4.57 -3.22
C LYS A 65 -9.80 -5.55 -3.11
N LEU A 66 -8.58 -5.05 -3.11
CA LEU A 66 -7.38 -5.86 -2.91
C LEU A 66 -7.36 -6.42 -1.50
N LEU A 67 -7.60 -5.58 -0.48
CA LEU A 67 -7.64 -6.00 0.92
C LEU A 67 -8.63 -7.15 1.14
N ARG A 68 -9.86 -7.02 0.66
CA ARG A 68 -10.86 -8.10 0.75
C ARG A 68 -10.40 -9.40 0.09
N GLY A 69 -9.70 -9.31 -1.05
CA GLY A 69 -9.13 -10.49 -1.70
C GLY A 69 -8.09 -11.19 -0.85
N LEU A 70 -7.23 -10.42 -0.19
CA LEU A 70 -6.23 -10.91 0.75
C LEU A 70 -6.87 -11.50 2.01
N GLU A 71 -7.87 -10.84 2.61
CA GLU A 71 -8.62 -11.33 3.77
C GLU A 71 -9.27 -12.70 3.51
N ILE A 72 -9.87 -12.89 2.32
CA ILE A 72 -10.46 -14.17 1.92
C ILE A 72 -9.38 -15.26 1.86
N ALA A 73 -8.23 -14.97 1.27
CA ALA A 73 -7.12 -15.91 1.18
C ALA A 73 -6.54 -16.25 2.58
N CYS A 74 -6.50 -15.27 3.47
CA CYS A 74 -6.04 -15.38 4.85
C CYS A 74 -7.08 -15.99 5.82
N SER A 75 -8.28 -16.33 5.34
CA SER A 75 -9.32 -16.90 6.17
C SER A 75 -8.82 -18.13 6.96
N LYS A 76 -9.09 -18.13 8.29
CA LYS A 76 -8.63 -19.14 9.26
C LYS A 76 -7.10 -19.19 9.45
N ARG A 77 -6.40 -18.08 9.15
CA ARG A 77 -4.98 -17.88 9.49
C ARG A 77 -4.89 -16.80 10.57
N GLU A 78 -3.90 -16.92 11.44
CA GLU A 78 -3.63 -15.93 12.50
C GLU A 78 -2.76 -14.80 11.95
N ILE A 79 -3.35 -13.98 11.06
CA ILE A 79 -2.69 -12.82 10.43
C ILE A 79 -3.41 -11.57 10.92
N ALA A 80 -2.66 -10.61 11.44
CA ALA A 80 -3.22 -9.34 11.90
C ALA A 80 -3.73 -8.50 10.72
N ALA A 81 -4.87 -7.82 10.89
CA ALA A 81 -5.45 -6.97 9.85
C ALA A 81 -4.48 -5.87 9.41
N GLU A 82 -3.73 -5.32 10.36
CA GLU A 82 -2.74 -4.27 10.12
C GLU A 82 -1.62 -4.73 9.17
N GLN A 83 -1.24 -6.01 9.17
CA GLN A 83 -0.25 -6.56 8.25
C GLN A 83 -0.77 -6.57 6.80
N LEU A 84 -2.06 -6.88 6.62
CA LEU A 84 -2.69 -6.87 5.30
C LEU A 84 -2.89 -5.43 4.79
N GLU A 85 -3.27 -4.50 5.67
CA GLU A 85 -3.36 -3.08 5.33
C GLU A 85 -2.00 -2.50 4.92
N GLN A 86 -0.93 -2.84 5.65
CA GLN A 86 0.44 -2.46 5.30
C GLN A 86 0.86 -3.02 3.96
N LEU A 87 0.56 -4.29 3.69
CA LEU A 87 0.84 -4.91 2.39
C LEU A 87 0.11 -4.19 1.25
N VAL A 88 -1.18 -3.87 1.42
CA VAL A 88 -1.95 -3.12 0.41
C VAL A 88 -1.34 -1.76 0.16
N GLY A 89 -0.95 -1.04 1.22
CA GLY A 89 -0.27 0.25 1.12
C GLY A 89 1.07 0.17 0.37
N GLN A 90 1.86 -0.88 0.63
CA GLN A 90 3.12 -1.11 -0.07
C GLN A 90 2.88 -1.41 -1.55
N VAL A 91 1.94 -2.29 -1.87
CA VAL A 91 1.56 -2.59 -3.27
C VAL A 91 1.12 -1.32 -4.01
N GLU A 92 0.29 -0.48 -3.38
CA GLU A 92 -0.12 0.79 -4.00
C GLU A 92 1.06 1.72 -4.25
N ALA A 93 1.99 1.82 -3.30
CA ALA A 93 3.20 2.64 -3.43
C ALA A 93 4.08 2.14 -4.59
N ASP A 94 4.33 0.84 -4.68
CA ASP A 94 5.14 0.21 -5.73
C ASP A 94 4.50 0.37 -7.12
N LEU A 95 3.16 0.27 -7.20
CA LEU A 95 2.43 0.49 -8.44
C LEU A 95 2.52 1.94 -8.92
N ARG A 96 2.60 2.90 -7.99
CA ARG A 96 2.72 4.35 -8.28
C ARG A 96 4.15 4.79 -8.54
N ASP A 97 5.13 3.94 -8.23
CA ASP A 97 6.54 4.27 -8.43
C ASP A 97 6.82 4.63 -9.90
N GLY A 98 7.66 5.65 -10.09
CA GLY A 98 7.94 6.20 -11.41
C GLY A 98 6.80 7.00 -12.05
N GLY A 99 5.77 7.40 -11.28
CA GLY A 99 4.67 8.26 -11.75
C GLY A 99 3.69 7.56 -12.70
N ARG A 100 3.59 6.24 -12.62
CA ARG A 100 2.68 5.45 -13.45
C ARG A 100 1.22 5.81 -13.16
N LYS A 101 0.45 5.95 -14.23
CA LYS A 101 -1.00 6.23 -14.16
C LYS A 101 -1.84 5.00 -14.54
N GLU A 102 -1.20 4.00 -15.14
CA GLU A 102 -1.84 2.78 -15.62
C GLU A 102 -0.95 1.58 -15.35
N VAL A 103 -1.56 0.48 -14.88
CA VAL A 103 -0.90 -0.79 -14.57
C VAL A 103 -1.77 -1.96 -15.01
N ALA A 104 -1.17 -3.09 -15.32
CA ALA A 104 -1.90 -4.31 -15.62
C ALA A 104 -2.45 -4.95 -14.34
N SER A 105 -3.63 -5.58 -14.39
CA SER A 105 -4.19 -6.31 -13.25
C SER A 105 -3.28 -7.43 -12.75
N ASP A 106 -2.49 -8.01 -13.64
CA ASP A 106 -1.56 -9.08 -13.32
C ASP A 106 -0.41 -8.56 -12.43
N GLN A 107 0.10 -7.35 -12.71
CA GLN A 107 1.12 -6.70 -11.87
C GLN A 107 0.63 -6.45 -10.44
N VAL A 108 -0.65 -6.05 -10.29
CA VAL A 108 -1.26 -5.91 -8.95
C VAL A 108 -1.26 -7.24 -8.22
N GLY A 109 -1.64 -8.31 -8.91
CA GLY A 109 -1.65 -9.68 -8.37
C GLY A 109 -0.26 -10.18 -7.98
N GLU A 110 0.73 -9.97 -8.84
CA GLU A 110 2.12 -10.37 -8.61
C GLU A 110 2.75 -9.68 -7.39
N LEU A 111 2.59 -8.36 -7.28
CA LEU A 111 3.09 -7.61 -6.12
C LEU A 111 2.41 -8.04 -4.82
N ALA A 112 1.09 -8.21 -4.84
CA ALA A 112 0.35 -8.68 -3.68
C ALA A 112 0.76 -10.10 -3.27
N LEU A 113 0.96 -10.99 -4.25
CA LEU A 113 1.42 -12.36 -4.02
C LEU A 113 2.83 -12.38 -3.41
N ALA A 114 3.76 -11.63 -3.98
CA ALA A 114 5.14 -11.54 -3.49
C ALA A 114 5.20 -11.05 -2.02
N GLY A 115 4.38 -10.06 -1.67
CA GLY A 115 4.28 -9.59 -0.30
C GLY A 115 3.62 -10.61 0.65
N LEU A 116 2.54 -11.26 0.19
CA LEU A 116 1.79 -12.22 1.00
C LEU A 116 2.59 -13.49 1.30
N VAL A 117 3.45 -13.95 0.39
CA VAL A 117 4.37 -15.09 0.61
C VAL A 117 5.24 -14.85 1.85
N ASN A 118 5.69 -13.63 2.07
CA ASN A 118 6.52 -13.27 3.23
C ASN A 118 5.74 -13.21 4.55
N ILE A 119 4.41 -13.14 4.50
CA ILE A 119 3.52 -13.14 5.67
C ILE A 119 3.06 -14.56 5.99
N ASP A 120 2.52 -15.28 4.99
CA ASP A 120 2.01 -16.63 5.15
C ASP A 120 1.95 -17.35 3.79
N GLU A 121 2.78 -18.37 3.61
CA GLU A 121 2.86 -19.14 2.37
C GLU A 121 1.55 -19.85 2.01
N ALA A 122 0.81 -20.36 3.01
CA ALA A 122 -0.45 -21.04 2.74
C ALA A 122 -1.55 -20.09 2.27
N ALA A 123 -1.61 -18.87 2.82
CA ALA A 123 -2.47 -17.81 2.33
C ALA A 123 -2.08 -17.38 0.91
N ALA A 124 -0.79 -17.27 0.64
CA ALA A 124 -0.27 -16.92 -0.69
C ALA A 124 -0.66 -17.96 -1.74
N ILE A 125 -0.57 -19.26 -1.44
CA ILE A 125 -1.03 -20.34 -2.34
C ILE A 125 -2.53 -20.20 -2.66
N ARG A 126 -3.36 -19.89 -1.65
CA ARG A 126 -4.80 -19.68 -1.86
C ARG A 126 -5.06 -18.45 -2.73
N PHE A 127 -4.34 -17.36 -2.48
CA PHE A 127 -4.45 -16.13 -3.25
C PHE A 127 -4.07 -16.37 -4.72
N ALA A 128 -2.94 -17.04 -4.95
CA ALA A 128 -2.46 -17.41 -6.27
C ALA A 128 -3.47 -18.27 -7.03
N SER A 129 -4.13 -19.23 -6.39
CA SER A 129 -5.13 -20.10 -7.01
C SER A 129 -6.33 -19.33 -7.59
N VAL A 130 -6.65 -18.18 -7.01
CA VAL A 130 -7.76 -17.32 -7.47
C VAL A 130 -7.31 -16.36 -8.57
N ILE A 131 -6.13 -15.74 -8.42
CA ILE A 131 -5.64 -14.70 -9.33
C ILE A 131 -5.12 -15.31 -10.63
N GLU A 132 -4.33 -16.35 -10.53
CA GLU A 132 -3.64 -16.95 -11.70
C GLU A 132 -4.53 -17.88 -12.51
N ARG A 133 -5.75 -18.22 -12.00
CA ARG A 133 -6.66 -19.16 -12.68
C ARG A 133 -5.90 -20.36 -13.27
N ALA A 134 -5.04 -20.96 -12.44
CA ALA A 134 -4.30 -22.14 -12.87
C ALA A 134 -5.29 -23.25 -13.23
N GLU A 135 -5.58 -23.39 -14.53
CA GLU A 135 -6.56 -24.36 -15.06
C GLU A 135 -5.97 -25.78 -15.13
N SER A 136 -4.68 -25.94 -14.81
CA SER A 136 -3.99 -27.23 -14.85
C SER A 136 -3.00 -27.38 -13.69
N LEU A 137 -2.69 -28.63 -13.34
CA LEU A 137 -1.67 -28.93 -12.33
C LEU A 137 -0.28 -28.42 -12.73
N ALA A 138 0.03 -28.38 -14.03
CA ALA A 138 1.28 -27.83 -14.54
C ALA A 138 1.36 -26.33 -14.29
N GLY A 139 0.31 -25.57 -14.66
CA GLY A 139 0.24 -24.12 -14.40
C GLY A 139 0.32 -23.80 -12.91
N PHE A 140 -0.29 -24.63 -12.04
CA PHE A 140 -0.18 -24.43 -10.59
C PHE A 140 1.24 -24.69 -10.06
N ARG A 141 1.97 -25.64 -10.65
CA ARG A 141 3.37 -25.90 -10.32
C ARG A 141 4.26 -24.72 -10.67
N ASP A 142 4.07 -24.12 -11.85
CA ASP A 142 4.82 -22.92 -12.27
C ASP A 142 4.61 -21.74 -11.31
N VAL A 143 3.40 -21.59 -10.75
CA VAL A 143 3.11 -20.59 -9.73
C VAL A 143 3.88 -20.86 -8.44
N LEU A 144 3.89 -22.11 -7.97
CA LEU A 144 4.62 -22.51 -6.77
C LEU A 144 6.14 -22.33 -6.93
N ASP A 145 6.70 -22.64 -8.09
CA ASP A 145 8.11 -22.46 -8.39
C ASP A 145 8.50 -20.96 -8.36
N ARG A 146 7.67 -20.08 -8.92
CA ARG A 146 7.87 -18.62 -8.83
C ARG A 146 7.80 -18.11 -7.39
N MET A 147 6.84 -18.61 -6.59
CA MET A 147 6.73 -18.26 -5.17
C MET A 147 7.97 -18.70 -4.39
N ALA A 148 8.48 -19.92 -4.64
CA ALA A 148 9.67 -20.42 -3.99
C ALA A 148 10.91 -19.58 -4.34
N ALA A 149 11.05 -19.14 -5.59
CA ALA A 149 12.11 -18.23 -6.01
C ALA A 149 12.04 -16.87 -5.28
N ALA A 150 10.85 -16.28 -5.18
CA ALA A 150 10.64 -15.00 -4.49
C ALA A 150 10.99 -15.06 -2.98
N VAL A 151 10.71 -16.19 -2.31
CA VAL A 151 11.12 -16.40 -0.90
C VAL A 151 12.65 -16.42 -0.77
N GLN A 152 13.34 -17.03 -1.71
CA GLN A 152 14.81 -17.12 -1.66
C GLN A 152 15.47 -15.74 -1.87
N GLU A 153 14.94 -14.91 -2.78
CA GLU A 153 15.42 -13.55 -3.03
C GLU A 153 15.15 -12.63 -1.82
N GLY A 154 13.96 -12.67 -1.25
CA GLY A 154 13.58 -11.86 -0.07
C GLY A 154 14.34 -12.24 1.22
N ASN A 155 14.81 -13.49 1.35
CA ASN A 155 15.68 -13.90 2.45
C ASN A 155 17.14 -13.45 2.25
N GLY A 156 17.60 -13.29 1.01
CA GLY A 156 18.93 -12.78 0.69
C GLY A 156 19.11 -11.32 1.09
N GLU A 157 18.12 -10.48 0.85
CA GLU A 157 18.18 -9.05 1.16
C GLU A 157 18.07 -8.77 2.66
N ARG A 158 17.20 -9.48 3.38
CA ARG A 158 17.10 -9.38 4.86
C ARG A 158 18.38 -9.84 5.57
N GLY A 159 19.07 -10.82 5.05
CA GLY A 159 20.36 -11.28 5.57
C GLY A 159 21.46 -10.24 5.42
N THR A 160 21.46 -9.47 4.34
CA THR A 160 22.42 -8.38 4.06
C THR A 160 22.16 -7.13 4.90
N GLU A 161 20.90 -6.74 5.11
CA GLU A 161 20.55 -5.59 5.97
C GLU A 161 20.82 -5.86 7.45
N MET A 162 20.46 -7.05 7.97
CA MET A 162 20.79 -7.43 9.35
C MET A 162 22.31 -7.54 9.57
N GLY A 163 23.04 -8.03 8.59
CA GLY A 163 24.51 -8.09 8.64
C GLY A 163 25.19 -6.72 8.58
N ALA A 164 24.58 -5.76 7.88
CA ALA A 164 25.05 -4.37 7.82
C ALA A 164 24.77 -3.61 9.13
N LEU A 165 23.59 -3.80 9.72
CA LEU A 165 23.21 -3.22 11.01
C LEU A 165 24.02 -3.78 12.18
N ALA A 166 24.36 -5.08 12.14
CA ALA A 166 25.22 -5.71 13.16
C ALA A 166 26.65 -5.13 13.10
N ARG A 167 27.23 -5.00 11.90
CA ARG A 167 28.56 -4.39 11.70
C ARG A 167 28.62 -2.90 12.06
N ALA A 168 27.52 -2.15 11.81
CA ALA A 168 27.44 -0.76 12.22
C ALA A 168 27.37 -0.58 13.75
N ARG A 169 26.77 -1.51 14.47
CA ARG A 169 26.73 -1.50 15.96
C ARG A 169 28.08 -1.83 16.59
N GLU A 170 28.87 -2.72 16.01
CA GLU A 170 30.22 -3.04 16.49
C GLU A 170 31.20 -1.87 16.23
N ALA A 171 31.04 -1.10 15.17
CA ALA A 171 31.88 0.05 14.86
C ALA A 171 31.67 1.28 15.77
N VAL A 172 30.55 1.35 16.51
CA VAL A 172 30.21 2.45 17.45
C VAL A 172 30.61 2.11 18.90
N ALA A 173 31.08 0.89 19.17
CA ALA A 173 31.39 0.41 20.52
C ALA A 173 32.92 0.39 20.82
N VAL A 174 33.74 1.15 20.04
CA VAL A 174 35.19 1.32 20.29
C VAL A 174 35.49 2.77 20.65
#